data_869275988200c8449d8209fdf6414673
#
_entry.id   869275988200c8449d8209fdf6414673
#
_cell.length_a   1.000
_cell.length_b   1.000
_cell.length_c   1.000
_cell.angle_alpha   90.00
_cell.angle_beta   90.00
_cell.angle_gamma   90.00
#
_symmetry.space_group_name_H-M   'P 1'
#
loop_
_entity.id
_entity.type
_entity.pdbx_description
1 polymer ?
#
loop_
_entity_poly.entity_id
_entity_poly.type
_entity_poly.pdbx_seq_one_letter_code
_entity_poly.pdbx_strand_id
1 'polypeptide(L)' 'MARELGPKGIHVAHPIIDGAIDTAFIRDTFPERYKMKEQDGILQPDHIAEMYWQIHVQPRDAWTHELDLRPWMENF' A
#
# COMPACT_ATOMS: atom_id res chain seq x y z
N MET A 1 18.16 6.29 0.84
CA MET A 1 18.33 5.43 -0.36
C MET A 1 17.88 6.11 -1.65
N ALA A 2 16.72 6.70 -1.70
CA ALA A 2 16.24 7.30 -2.95
C ALA A 2 17.13 8.42 -3.47
N ARG A 3 17.65 9.28 -2.59
CA ARG A 3 18.57 10.38 -2.98
C ARG A 3 19.88 9.89 -3.58
N GLU A 4 20.38 8.77 -3.09
CA GLU A 4 21.66 8.20 -3.53
C GLU A 4 21.51 7.38 -4.79
N LEU A 5 20.41 6.63 -4.91
CA LEU A 5 20.20 5.65 -5.97
C LEU A 5 19.41 6.21 -7.14
N GLY A 6 18.56 7.23 -6.90
CA GLY A 6 17.79 7.85 -7.96
C GLY A 6 18.63 8.35 -9.14
N PRO A 7 19.71 9.12 -8.89
CA PRO A 7 20.59 9.57 -9.97
C PRO A 7 21.27 8.44 -10.74
N LYS A 8 21.35 7.25 -10.16
CA LYS A 8 21.89 6.06 -10.80
C LYS A 8 20.84 5.28 -11.60
N GLY A 9 19.62 5.80 -11.72
CA GLY A 9 18.54 5.15 -12.44
C GLY A 9 17.82 4.06 -11.66
N ILE A 10 17.94 4.05 -10.33
CA ILE A 10 17.27 3.09 -9.46
C ILE A 10 16.10 3.77 -8.76
N HIS A 11 14.90 3.23 -8.99
CA HIS A 11 13.68 3.76 -8.37
C HIS A 11 13.51 3.14 -6.98
N VAL A 12 13.59 3.98 -5.95
CA VAL A 12 13.33 3.58 -4.56
C VAL A 12 12.06 4.28 -4.11
N ALA A 13 11.05 3.50 -3.72
CA ALA A 13 9.77 4.01 -3.23
C ALA A 13 9.50 3.45 -1.84
N HIS A 14 8.74 4.20 -1.05
CA HIS A 14 8.36 3.82 0.31
C HIS A 14 6.84 3.91 0.48
N PRO A 15 6.10 2.83 0.16
CA PRO A 15 4.66 2.79 0.45
C PRO A 15 4.41 2.63 1.96
N ILE A 16 3.48 3.43 2.47
CA ILE A 16 3.02 3.34 3.86
C ILE A 16 1.67 2.65 3.82
N ILE A 17 1.54 1.52 4.52
CA ILE A 17 0.30 0.77 4.58
C ILE A 17 -0.34 1.02 5.93
N ASP A 18 -1.42 1.81 5.91
CA ASP A 18 -2.12 2.25 7.11
C ASP A 18 -3.52 1.66 7.13
N GLY A 19 -3.70 0.61 7.91
CA GLY A 19 -4.95 -0.11 8.07
C GLY A 19 -4.75 -1.62 8.11
N ALA A 20 -5.82 -2.33 8.42
CA ALA A 20 -5.81 -3.78 8.45
C ALA A 20 -5.75 -4.35 7.03
N ILE A 21 -5.00 -5.42 6.85
CA ILE A 21 -4.90 -6.13 5.57
C ILE A 21 -5.72 -7.41 5.66
N ASP A 22 -6.44 -7.74 4.59
CA ASP A 22 -7.26 -8.95 4.52
C ASP A 22 -6.37 -10.19 4.53
N THR A 23 -6.11 -10.69 5.72
CA THR A 23 -5.30 -11.89 5.96
C THR A 23 -5.99 -12.80 6.97
N ALA A 24 -5.56 -14.05 7.01
CA ALA A 24 -6.05 -15.00 8.02
C ALA A 24 -5.76 -14.50 9.44
N PHE A 25 -4.63 -13.83 9.65
CA PHE A 25 -4.27 -13.25 10.94
C PHE A 25 -5.31 -12.23 11.40
N ILE A 26 -5.72 -11.31 10.53
CA ILE A 26 -6.71 -10.28 10.87
C ILE A 26 -8.07 -10.92 11.09
N ARG A 27 -8.46 -11.89 10.26
CA ARG A 27 -9.74 -12.60 10.40
C ARG A 27 -9.85 -13.29 11.76
N ASP A 28 -8.76 -13.94 12.20
CA ASP A 28 -8.78 -14.77 13.41
C ASP A 28 -8.50 -13.97 14.67
N THR A 29 -7.70 -12.90 14.58
CA THR A 29 -7.27 -12.11 15.73
C THR A 29 -8.15 -10.88 15.96
N PHE A 30 -8.64 -10.26 14.88
CA PHE A 30 -9.45 -9.04 14.94
C PHE A 30 -10.73 -9.20 14.12
N PRO A 31 -11.67 -10.08 14.54
CA PRO A 31 -12.85 -10.40 13.72
C PRO A 31 -13.75 -9.19 13.45
N GLU A 32 -13.79 -8.21 14.36
CA GLU A 32 -14.60 -7.01 14.14
C GLU A 32 -14.01 -6.13 13.03
N ARG A 33 -12.69 -6.01 12.98
CA ARG A 33 -12.01 -5.31 11.87
C ARG A 33 -12.22 -6.06 10.57
N TYR A 34 -12.16 -7.38 10.60
CA TYR A 34 -12.36 -8.20 9.41
C TYR A 34 -13.75 -8.02 8.81
N LYS A 35 -14.77 -7.82 9.63
CA LYS A 35 -16.14 -7.57 9.14
C LYS A 35 -16.24 -6.32 8.29
N MET A 36 -15.35 -5.38 8.45
CA MET A 36 -15.32 -4.15 7.65
C MET A 36 -14.95 -4.40 6.20
N LYS A 37 -14.49 -5.61 5.86
CA LYS A 37 -14.19 -6.03 4.49
C LYS A 37 -15.38 -5.81 3.55
N GLU A 38 -16.60 -6.09 4.00
CA GLU A 38 -17.81 -5.94 3.20
C GLU A 38 -18.08 -4.49 2.81
N GLN A 39 -17.51 -3.55 3.55
CA GLN A 39 -17.63 -2.11 3.31
C GLN A 39 -16.34 -1.50 2.77
N ASP A 40 -15.43 -2.34 2.26
CA ASP A 40 -14.09 -1.93 1.81
C ASP A 40 -13.30 -1.22 2.92
N GLY A 41 -13.50 -1.65 4.16
CA GLY A 41 -12.86 -1.05 5.34
C GLY A 41 -11.51 -1.63 5.70
N ILE A 42 -11.02 -2.64 4.97
CA ILE A 42 -9.67 -3.20 5.13
C ILE A 42 -9.00 -3.32 3.77
N LEU A 43 -7.67 -3.34 3.78
CA LEU A 43 -6.88 -3.41 2.55
C LEU A 43 -6.87 -4.83 1.98
N GLN A 44 -7.09 -4.95 0.68
CA GLN A 44 -6.99 -6.21 -0.03
C GLN A 44 -5.57 -6.39 -0.56
N PRO A 45 -4.91 -7.56 -0.32
CA PRO A 45 -3.55 -7.80 -0.80
C PRO A 45 -3.39 -7.59 -2.31
N ASP A 46 -4.38 -7.99 -3.11
CA ASP A 46 -4.32 -7.83 -4.57
C ASP A 46 -4.30 -6.36 -4.97
N HIS A 47 -5.02 -5.51 -4.26
CA HIS A 47 -5.03 -4.07 -4.53
C HIS A 47 -3.71 -3.41 -4.12
N ILE A 48 -3.10 -3.87 -3.04
CA ILE A 48 -1.77 -3.42 -2.64
C ILE A 48 -0.75 -3.82 -3.71
N ALA A 49 -0.81 -5.06 -4.19
CA ALA A 49 0.10 -5.55 -5.24
C ALA A 49 -0.05 -4.76 -6.53
N GLU A 50 -1.28 -4.38 -6.89
CA GLU A 50 -1.54 -3.54 -8.07
C GLU A 50 -0.84 -2.18 -7.95
N MET A 51 -0.86 -1.57 -6.77
CA MET A 51 -0.18 -0.30 -6.55
C MET A 51 1.34 -0.44 -6.70
N TYR A 52 1.93 -1.53 -6.18
CA TYR A 52 3.36 -1.80 -6.39
C TYR A 52 3.70 -1.93 -7.87
N TRP A 53 2.86 -2.59 -8.64
CA TRP A 53 3.07 -2.72 -10.08
C TRP A 53 3.03 -1.34 -10.76
N GLN A 54 2.06 -0.50 -10.41
CA GLN A 54 1.95 0.84 -10.97
C GLN A 54 3.19 1.68 -10.66
N ILE A 55 3.74 1.57 -9.46
CA ILE A 55 5.00 2.24 -9.11
C ILE A 55 6.16 1.73 -9.96
N HIS A 56 6.21 0.42 -10.16
CA HIS A 56 7.29 -0.21 -10.93
C HIS A 56 7.34 0.26 -12.39
N VAL A 57 6.19 0.48 -13.00
CA VAL A 57 6.11 0.87 -14.42
C VAL A 57 6.11 2.37 -14.65
N GLN A 58 6.28 3.19 -13.62
CA GLN A 58 6.30 4.63 -13.77
C GLN A 58 7.49 5.10 -14.63
N PRO A 59 7.28 6.12 -15.49
CA PRO A 59 8.37 6.69 -16.25
C PRO A 59 9.37 7.42 -15.36
N ARG A 60 10.60 7.54 -15.82
CA ARG A 60 11.69 8.12 -15.02
C ARG A 60 11.47 9.59 -14.63
N ASP A 61 10.67 10.32 -15.38
CA ASP A 61 10.38 11.73 -15.09
C ASP A 61 9.24 11.90 -14.09
N ALA A 62 8.62 10.81 -13.65
CA ALA A 62 7.46 10.86 -12.74
C ALA A 62 7.45 9.68 -11.77
N TRP A 63 8.51 9.57 -10.97
CA TRP A 63 8.61 8.51 -9.96
C TRP A 63 7.95 8.91 -8.65
N THR A 64 7.11 7.99 -8.12
CA THR A 64 6.60 8.11 -6.77
C THR A 64 7.70 7.81 -5.77
N HIS A 65 7.93 8.71 -4.82
CA HIS A 65 8.89 8.48 -3.73
C HIS A 65 8.21 7.89 -2.51
N GLU A 66 7.10 8.47 -2.08
CA GLU A 66 6.37 8.06 -0.89
C GLU A 66 4.88 8.17 -1.14
N LEU A 67 4.11 7.18 -0.66
CA LEU A 67 2.66 7.19 -0.77
C LEU A 67 2.06 6.46 0.42
N ASP A 68 0.79 6.73 0.68
CA ASP A 68 0.05 6.22 1.82
C ASP A 68 -1.17 5.45 1.28
N LEU A 69 -1.26 4.17 1.64
CA LEU A 69 -2.39 3.32 1.25
C LEU A 69 -3.24 3.02 2.48
N ARG A 70 -4.49 3.44 2.45
CA ARG A 70 -5.42 3.18 3.54
C ARG A 70 -6.84 3.03 3.03
N PRO A 71 -7.68 2.22 3.73
CA PRO A 71 -9.10 2.17 3.40
C PRO A 71 -9.76 3.54 3.61
N TRP A 72 -10.84 3.79 2.90
CA TRP A 72 -11.55 5.07 2.98
C TRP A 72 -12.11 5.37 4.37
N MET A 73 -12.32 4.32 5.18
CA MET A 73 -12.87 4.45 6.55
C MET A 73 -11.84 4.79 7.60
N GLU A 74 -10.54 4.76 7.27
CA GLU A 74 -9.48 5.07 8.23
C GLU A 74 -9.43 6.56 8.52
N ASN A 75 -9.18 6.90 9.79
CA ASN A 75 -9.00 8.29 10.20
C ASN A 75 -7.59 8.75 9.86
N PHE A 76 -7.52 9.93 9.29
CA PHE A 76 -6.23 10.55 8.98
C PHE A 76 -5.70 11.37 10.15
#